data_075450434011a5aa8c92f39fde796667
#
_entry.id   075450434011a5aa8c92f39fde796667
#
_cell.length_a   1.000
_cell.length_b   1.000
_cell.length_c   1.000
_cell.angle_alpha   90.00
_cell.angle_beta   90.00
_cell.angle_gamma   90.00
#
_symmetry.space_group_name_H-M   'P 1'
#
loop_
_entity.id
_entity.type
_entity.pdbx_description
1 polymer ?
#
loop_
_entity_poly.entity_id
_entity_poly.type
_entity_poly.pdbx_seq_one_letter_code
_entity_poly.pdbx_strand_id
1 'polypeptide(L)'
;VYIPDDDRATLCVSSQVGCKMNCKFCMTGKQGFTAHLTANQIINQIHSLPERDKLTNVVMMGMGEPLDNLDEVLKALEILTASYGYAWSPKRITLSTVGLRKGLQRFIEESDCHLAISLHSPVTAQRSELMPAEKAFSIHXXXXXXRLRQLNSYFPSTNRKGTS
;
A
#
# COMPACT_ATOMS: atom_id res chain seq x y z
N VAL A 1 -4.95 3.83 12.98
CA VAL A 1 -5.82 4.95 13.33
C VAL A 1 -7.18 4.76 12.68
N TYR A 2 -8.25 4.80 13.48
CA TYR A 2 -9.65 4.72 13.02
C TYR A 2 -10.16 6.13 12.72
N ILE A 3 -10.71 6.31 11.54
CA ILE A 3 -11.17 7.62 11.05
C ILE A 3 -12.63 7.46 10.62
N PRO A 4 -13.58 7.78 11.54
CA PRO A 4 -15.00 7.78 11.18
C PRO A 4 -15.36 9.06 10.42
N ASP A 5 -16.30 8.94 9.51
CA ASP A 5 -16.89 10.02 8.74
C ASP A 5 -18.37 9.64 8.52
N ASP A 6 -19.20 10.52 8.00
CA ASP A 6 -20.66 10.29 7.92
C ASP A 6 -21.01 8.92 7.31
N ASP A 7 -20.63 8.69 6.07
CA ASP A 7 -20.92 7.45 5.34
C ASP A 7 -19.70 6.54 5.22
N ARG A 8 -18.58 6.89 5.86
CA ARG A 8 -17.31 6.17 5.76
C ARG A 8 -16.68 5.91 7.11
N ALA A 9 -16.07 4.77 7.22
CA ALA A 9 -15.22 4.43 8.36
C ALA A 9 -13.94 3.83 7.79
N THR A 10 -12.85 4.59 7.87
CA THR A 10 -11.56 4.20 7.31
C THR A 10 -10.59 3.81 8.42
N LEU A 11 -9.92 2.69 8.26
CA LEU A 11 -8.83 2.30 9.15
C LEU A 11 -7.49 2.49 8.44
N CYS A 12 -6.62 3.29 9.03
CA CYS A 12 -5.24 3.44 8.60
C CYS A 12 -4.39 2.40 9.31
N VAL A 13 -3.80 1.47 8.55
CA VAL A 13 -2.97 0.38 9.08
C VAL A 13 -1.51 0.55 8.72
N SER A 14 -0.65 -0.02 9.57
CA SER A 14 0.80 -0.01 9.40
C SER A 14 1.28 -1.30 8.75
N SER A 15 2.35 -1.23 7.97
CA SER A 15 3.01 -2.38 7.36
C SER A 15 4.34 -2.71 8.04
N GLN A 16 4.88 -1.78 8.84
CA GLN A 16 6.18 -1.92 9.52
C GLN A 16 6.11 -1.24 10.88
N VAL A 17 7.09 -1.52 11.73
CA VAL A 17 7.40 -0.73 12.92
C VAL A 17 8.55 0.20 12.51
N GLY A 18 8.24 1.49 12.35
CA GLY A 18 9.19 2.45 11.79
C GLY A 18 9.24 2.39 10.27
N CYS A 19 10.23 3.07 9.66
CA CYS A 19 10.34 3.14 8.20
C CYS A 19 11.77 3.51 7.78
N LYS A 20 12.29 2.83 6.75
CA LYS A 20 13.64 3.09 6.21
C LYS A 20 13.71 4.29 5.27
N MET A 21 12.55 4.78 4.80
CA MET A 21 12.52 5.77 3.70
C MET A 21 13.04 7.15 4.10
N ASN A 22 13.04 7.46 5.39
CA ASN A 22 13.59 8.70 5.96
C ASN A 22 13.10 9.98 5.27
N CYS A 23 11.80 10.02 4.95
CA CYS A 23 11.18 11.22 4.38
C CYS A 23 11.22 12.37 5.39
N LYS A 24 11.63 13.57 4.98
CA LYS A 24 11.86 14.70 5.87
C LYS A 24 10.64 15.16 6.65
N PHE A 25 9.45 15.01 6.07
CA PHE A 25 8.16 15.41 6.66
C PHE A 25 7.55 14.32 7.55
N CYS A 26 8.12 13.12 7.59
CA CYS A 26 7.48 11.95 8.20
C CYS A 26 8.13 11.59 9.54
N MET A 27 7.33 11.63 10.60
CA MET A 27 7.82 11.28 11.95
C MET A 27 8.24 9.81 12.04
N THR A 28 7.52 8.92 11.35
CA THR A 28 7.88 7.50 11.30
C THR A 28 9.27 7.29 10.68
N GLY A 29 9.60 8.04 9.62
CA GLY A 29 10.91 7.97 9.00
C GLY A 29 12.03 8.43 9.94
N LYS A 30 11.75 9.44 10.78
CA LYS A 30 12.72 9.95 11.78
C LYS A 30 12.96 8.97 12.91
N GLN A 31 11.97 8.13 13.24
CA GLN A 31 12.11 7.10 14.27
C GLN A 31 13.01 5.94 13.82
N GLY A 32 13.25 5.83 12.52
CA GLY A 32 14.01 4.73 11.94
C GLY A 32 13.17 3.47 11.76
N PHE A 33 13.80 2.39 11.35
CA PHE A 33 13.15 1.12 11.05
C PHE A 33 13.48 0.09 12.15
N THR A 34 12.46 -0.60 12.64
CA THR A 34 12.62 -1.67 13.63
C THR A 34 12.32 -3.03 13.03
N ALA A 35 11.13 -3.21 12.39
CA ALA A 35 10.72 -4.53 11.93
C ALA A 35 9.65 -4.45 10.83
N HIS A 36 9.58 -5.48 10.01
CA HIS A 36 8.44 -5.75 9.15
C HIS A 36 7.32 -6.38 9.98
N LEU A 37 6.08 -5.96 9.76
CA LEU A 37 4.93 -6.65 10.34
C LEU A 37 4.57 -7.87 9.46
N THR A 38 4.23 -8.97 10.13
CA THR A 38 3.70 -10.14 9.41
C THR A 38 2.28 -9.87 8.93
N ALA A 39 1.79 -10.67 7.98
CA ALA A 39 0.42 -10.58 7.51
C ALA A 39 -0.58 -10.65 8.67
N ASN A 40 -0.35 -11.56 9.64
CA ASN A 40 -1.20 -11.68 10.82
C ASN A 40 -1.22 -10.41 11.65
N GLN A 41 -0.05 -9.76 11.83
CA GLN A 41 0.03 -8.50 12.59
C GLN A 41 -0.67 -7.36 11.85
N ILE A 42 -0.61 -7.35 10.51
CA ILE A 42 -1.34 -6.36 9.70
C ILE A 42 -2.85 -6.57 9.86
N ILE A 43 -3.32 -7.82 9.71
CA ILE A 43 -4.74 -8.17 9.84
C ILE A 43 -5.23 -7.91 11.29
N ASN A 44 -4.38 -8.16 12.28
CA ASN A 44 -4.76 -7.97 13.68
C ASN A 44 -5.08 -6.50 14.01
N GLN A 45 -4.53 -5.55 13.29
CA GLN A 45 -4.89 -4.13 13.45
C GLN A 45 -6.38 -3.90 13.11
N ILE A 46 -6.91 -4.68 12.16
CA ILE A 46 -8.32 -4.63 11.77
C ILE A 46 -9.16 -5.45 12.76
N HIS A 47 -8.71 -6.68 13.04
CA HIS A 47 -9.45 -7.63 13.90
C HIS A 47 -9.65 -7.12 15.31
N SER A 48 -8.65 -6.42 15.86
CA SER A 48 -8.68 -5.91 17.24
C SER A 48 -9.48 -4.62 17.41
N LEU A 49 -9.93 -4.01 16.29
CA LEU A 49 -10.70 -2.77 16.37
C LEU A 49 -12.15 -3.09 16.81
N PRO A 50 -12.63 -2.48 17.92
CA PRO A 50 -14.03 -2.69 18.34
C PRO A 50 -15.04 -2.32 17.25
N GLU A 51 -14.75 -1.31 16.44
CA GLU A 51 -15.64 -0.79 15.39
C GLU A 51 -15.40 -1.47 14.04
N ARG A 52 -14.72 -2.62 14.01
CA ARG A 52 -14.33 -3.29 12.72
C ARG A 52 -15.52 -3.55 11.79
N ASP A 53 -16.70 -3.83 12.35
CA ASP A 53 -17.89 -4.14 11.55
C ASP A 53 -18.44 -2.90 10.83
N LYS A 54 -18.04 -1.70 11.26
CA LYS A 54 -18.42 -0.44 10.62
C LYS A 54 -17.45 -0.04 9.52
N LEU A 55 -16.30 -0.70 9.40
CA LEU A 55 -15.27 -0.31 8.43
C LEU A 55 -15.78 -0.43 7.00
N THR A 56 -15.63 0.65 6.26
CA THR A 56 -15.90 0.69 4.81
C THR A 56 -14.61 0.59 3.99
N ASN A 57 -13.50 1.10 4.54
CA ASN A 57 -12.23 1.19 3.81
C ASN A 57 -11.03 0.91 4.73
N VAL A 58 -9.96 0.41 4.11
CA VAL A 58 -8.65 0.29 4.77
C VAL A 58 -7.61 0.99 3.89
N VAL A 59 -6.74 1.79 4.52
CA VAL A 59 -5.63 2.44 3.81
C VAL A 59 -4.31 2.05 4.47
N MET A 60 -3.35 1.62 3.68
CA MET A 60 -1.99 1.33 4.14
C MET A 60 -1.17 2.63 4.10
N MET A 61 -1.49 3.52 5.04
CA MET A 61 -0.90 4.84 5.17
C MET A 61 -0.40 5.10 6.61
N GLY A 62 -0.28 4.04 7.40
CA GLY A 62 0.29 4.11 8.75
C GLY A 62 1.81 4.07 8.70
N MET A 63 2.41 3.37 9.65
CA MET A 63 3.87 3.26 9.72
C MET A 63 4.39 2.29 8.67
N GLY A 64 5.48 2.69 8.02
CA GLY A 64 6.22 1.85 7.08
C GLY A 64 5.98 2.16 5.61
N GLU A 65 6.81 1.55 4.77
CA GLU A 65 6.66 1.53 3.32
C GLU A 65 6.13 0.15 2.92
N PRO A 66 4.86 0.05 2.47
CA PRO A 66 4.29 -1.28 2.20
C PRO A 66 5.05 -2.09 1.14
N LEU A 67 5.63 -1.42 0.13
CA LEU A 67 6.39 -2.13 -0.91
C LEU A 67 7.74 -2.67 -0.42
N ASP A 68 8.25 -2.18 0.72
CA ASP A 68 9.44 -2.73 1.37
C ASP A 68 9.11 -4.00 2.17
N ASN A 69 7.82 -4.26 2.41
CA ASN A 69 7.30 -5.46 3.11
C ASN A 69 6.25 -6.18 2.27
N LEU A 70 6.47 -6.22 0.96
CA LEU A 70 5.40 -6.57 0.01
C LEU A 70 4.85 -7.98 0.19
N ASP A 71 5.68 -8.97 0.51
CA ASP A 71 5.22 -10.35 0.64
C ASP A 71 4.16 -10.48 1.74
N GLU A 72 4.42 -9.89 2.90
CA GLU A 72 3.46 -9.93 4.01
C GLU A 72 2.23 -9.06 3.73
N VAL A 73 2.44 -7.94 3.04
CA VAL A 73 1.34 -7.05 2.61
C VAL A 73 0.41 -7.79 1.64
N LEU A 74 0.96 -8.47 0.61
CA LEU A 74 0.14 -9.21 -0.36
C LEU A 74 -0.66 -10.33 0.32
N LYS A 75 -0.04 -11.06 1.28
CA LYS A 75 -0.77 -12.07 2.07
C LYS A 75 -1.94 -11.44 2.85
N ALA A 76 -1.70 -10.28 3.47
CA ALA A 76 -2.76 -9.58 4.21
C ALA A 76 -3.88 -9.14 3.26
N LEU A 77 -3.53 -8.62 2.07
CA LEU A 77 -4.52 -8.21 1.06
C LEU A 77 -5.33 -9.42 0.57
N GLU A 78 -4.67 -10.57 0.38
CA GLU A 78 -5.36 -11.81 0.01
C GLU A 78 -6.39 -12.20 1.08
N ILE A 79 -6.00 -12.20 2.36
CA ILE A 79 -6.93 -12.51 3.48
C ILE A 79 -8.12 -11.55 3.48
N LEU A 80 -7.88 -10.26 3.19
CA LEU A 80 -8.95 -9.26 3.17
C LEU A 80 -9.91 -9.44 2.00
N THR A 81 -9.42 -9.92 0.85
CA THR A 81 -10.23 -9.96 -0.37
C THR A 81 -10.76 -11.35 -0.74
N ALA A 82 -10.10 -12.40 -0.28
CA ALA A 82 -10.50 -13.78 -0.60
C ALA A 82 -11.84 -14.17 0.06
N SER A 83 -12.57 -15.04 -0.60
CA SER A 83 -13.89 -15.52 -0.12
C SER A 83 -13.79 -16.27 1.21
N TYR A 84 -12.66 -16.90 1.49
CA TYR A 84 -12.43 -17.60 2.75
C TYR A 84 -12.03 -16.66 3.89
N GLY A 85 -11.71 -15.41 3.58
CA GLY A 85 -11.32 -14.39 4.54
C GLY A 85 -12.43 -13.37 4.80
N TYR A 86 -12.12 -12.09 4.65
CA TYR A 86 -13.11 -11.02 4.86
C TYR A 86 -14.02 -10.80 3.66
N ALA A 87 -13.66 -11.31 2.49
CA ALA A 87 -14.40 -11.18 1.22
C ALA A 87 -14.70 -9.72 0.85
N TRP A 88 -13.78 -8.81 1.18
CA TRP A 88 -13.94 -7.39 0.84
C TRP A 88 -13.60 -7.14 -0.63
N SER A 89 -14.33 -6.22 -1.23
CA SER A 89 -13.94 -5.73 -2.56
C SER A 89 -12.54 -5.10 -2.49
N PRO A 90 -11.64 -5.43 -3.43
CA PRO A 90 -10.32 -4.77 -3.50
C PRO A 90 -10.42 -3.24 -3.55
N LYS A 91 -11.53 -2.70 -4.07
CA LYS A 91 -11.78 -1.25 -4.14
C LYS A 91 -11.91 -0.59 -2.77
N ARG A 92 -12.12 -1.38 -1.70
CA ARG A 92 -12.18 -0.87 -0.32
C ARG A 92 -10.79 -0.65 0.28
N ILE A 93 -9.74 -1.06 -0.44
CA ILE A 93 -8.37 -1.08 0.09
C ILE A 93 -7.46 -0.21 -0.79
N THR A 94 -6.71 0.70 -0.16
CA THR A 94 -5.72 1.54 -0.84
C THR A 94 -4.34 1.33 -0.24
N LEU A 95 -3.37 0.98 -1.08
CA LEU A 95 -1.96 0.92 -0.69
C LEU A 95 -1.30 2.23 -1.12
N SER A 96 -0.66 2.92 -0.17
CA SER A 96 0.12 4.12 -0.46
C SER A 96 1.60 3.80 -0.40
N THR A 97 2.38 4.35 -1.33
CA THR A 97 3.81 4.05 -1.44
C THR A 97 4.59 5.24 -1.98
N VAL A 98 5.88 5.31 -1.61
CA VAL A 98 6.84 6.24 -2.24
C VAL A 98 7.22 5.76 -3.66
N GLY A 99 6.90 4.51 -4.01
CA GLY A 99 7.08 3.97 -5.36
C GLY A 99 8.33 3.11 -5.56
N LEU A 100 8.65 2.21 -4.65
CA LEU A 100 9.79 1.29 -4.81
C LEU A 100 9.56 0.36 -6.01
N ARG A 101 10.47 0.39 -6.99
CA ARG A 101 10.28 -0.22 -8.32
C ARG A 101 9.84 -1.68 -8.32
N LYS A 102 10.66 -2.53 -7.69
CA LYS A 102 10.40 -3.98 -7.71
C LYS A 102 9.05 -4.30 -7.05
N GLY A 103 8.78 -3.66 -5.93
CA GLY A 103 7.52 -3.85 -5.21
C GLY A 103 6.34 -3.29 -5.98
N LEU A 104 6.50 -2.13 -6.61
CA LEU A 104 5.44 -1.48 -7.38
C LEU A 104 4.97 -2.35 -8.54
N GLN A 105 5.92 -2.91 -9.31
CA GLN A 105 5.59 -3.78 -10.42
C GLN A 105 4.80 -5.01 -9.95
N ARG A 106 5.31 -5.70 -8.93
CA ARG A 106 4.65 -6.88 -8.36
C ARG A 106 3.26 -6.54 -7.82
N PHE A 107 3.12 -5.42 -7.10
CA PHE A 107 1.81 -5.02 -6.57
C PHE A 107 0.81 -4.81 -7.70
N ILE A 108 1.24 -4.17 -8.81
CA ILE A 108 0.38 -3.94 -9.98
C ILE A 108 -0.06 -5.28 -10.62
N GLU A 109 0.84 -6.25 -10.65
CA GLU A 109 0.58 -7.56 -11.27
C GLU A 109 -0.24 -8.50 -10.36
N GLU A 110 -0.04 -8.42 -9.04
CA GLU A 110 -0.56 -9.40 -8.08
C GLU A 110 -1.76 -8.89 -7.26
N SER A 111 -2.17 -7.62 -7.40
CA SER A 111 -3.25 -7.05 -6.59
C SER A 111 -4.20 -6.20 -7.41
N ASP A 112 -5.50 -6.31 -7.11
CA ASP A 112 -6.55 -5.44 -7.69
C ASP A 112 -6.90 -4.27 -6.77
N CYS A 113 -6.20 -4.11 -5.65
CA CYS A 113 -6.44 -3.01 -4.70
C CYS A 113 -5.99 -1.66 -5.29
N HIS A 114 -6.54 -0.58 -4.77
CA HIS A 114 -6.18 0.77 -5.19
C HIS A 114 -4.73 1.08 -4.81
N LEU A 115 -4.08 1.84 -5.68
CA LEU A 115 -2.70 2.31 -5.50
C LEU A 115 -2.67 3.83 -5.41
N ALA A 116 -2.02 4.36 -4.39
CA ALA A 116 -1.75 5.78 -4.23
C ALA A 116 -0.23 5.99 -4.21
N ILE A 117 0.25 6.97 -4.96
CA ILE A 117 1.68 7.31 -4.98
C ILE A 117 1.90 8.61 -4.19
N SER A 118 2.82 8.56 -3.24
CA SER A 118 3.24 9.73 -2.46
C SER A 118 4.09 10.64 -3.36
N LEU A 119 3.43 11.60 -3.99
CA LEU A 119 4.07 12.50 -4.96
C LEU A 119 4.89 13.60 -4.28
N HIS A 120 4.25 14.37 -3.42
CA HIS A 120 4.76 15.54 -2.66
C HIS A 120 5.35 16.66 -3.50
N SER A 121 5.98 16.38 -4.62
CA SER A 121 6.39 17.35 -5.64
C SER A 121 6.52 16.68 -7.00
N PRO A 122 6.06 17.32 -8.07
CA PRO A 122 6.32 16.84 -9.43
C PRO A 122 7.73 17.16 -9.91
N VAL A 123 8.43 18.05 -9.19
CA VAL A 123 9.81 18.48 -9.54
C VAL A 123 10.80 17.55 -8.84
N THR A 124 11.57 16.79 -9.61
CA THR A 124 12.52 15.78 -9.11
C THR A 124 13.47 16.32 -8.04
N ALA A 125 14.02 17.51 -8.25
CA ALA A 125 14.95 18.11 -7.29
C ALA A 125 14.29 18.35 -5.93
N GLN A 126 13.10 18.94 -5.92
CA GLN A 126 12.31 19.18 -4.70
C GLN A 126 11.89 17.86 -4.04
N ARG A 127 11.42 16.90 -4.86
CA ARG A 127 11.03 15.60 -4.34
C ARG A 127 12.20 14.88 -3.70
N SER A 128 13.39 14.96 -4.30
CA SER A 128 14.62 14.35 -3.77
C SER A 128 15.03 14.94 -2.41
N GLU A 129 14.76 16.22 -2.19
CA GLU A 129 15.01 16.86 -0.89
C GLU A 129 14.06 16.37 0.19
N LEU A 130 12.79 16.15 -0.17
CA LEU A 130 11.75 15.72 0.76
C LEU A 130 11.78 14.22 1.01
N MET A 131 12.10 13.45 -0.04
CA MET A 131 12.02 11.98 -0.05
C MET A 131 13.29 11.39 -0.64
N PRO A 132 14.24 10.95 0.21
CA PRO A 132 15.49 10.34 -0.29
C PRO A 132 15.30 9.17 -1.25
N ALA A 133 14.15 8.48 -1.18
CA ALA A 133 13.80 7.38 -2.10
C ALA A 133 13.82 7.81 -3.57
N GLU A 134 13.61 9.11 -3.86
CA GLU A 134 13.66 9.64 -5.24
C GLU A 134 15.02 9.39 -5.92
N LYS A 135 16.10 9.43 -5.13
CA LYS A 135 17.47 9.18 -5.65
C LYS A 135 17.63 7.74 -6.15
N ALA A 136 16.99 6.79 -5.46
CA ALA A 136 17.01 5.38 -5.86
C ALA A 136 15.92 5.09 -6.90
N PHE A 137 14.85 5.88 -6.87
CA PHE A 137 13.66 5.59 -7.68
C PHE A 137 12.89 6.84 -8.05
N SER A 138 13.15 7.32 -9.26
CA SER A 138 12.53 8.57 -9.74
C SER A 138 11.03 8.42 -9.96
N ILE A 139 10.31 9.49 -9.70
CA ILE A 139 8.86 9.59 -9.94
C ILE A 139 8.50 9.31 -11.42
N HIS A 140 9.37 9.60 -12.32
CA HIS A 140 9.20 9.26 -13.74
C HIS A 140 9.09 7.78 -13.99
N UNK A 141 9.57 7.09 -13.31
CA UNK A 141 9.52 5.65 -13.33
C UNK A 141 8.26 5.15 -12.69
N UNK A 142 7.81 5.86 -11.75
CA UNK A 142 6.61 5.57 -11.14
C UNK A 142 5.44 5.87 -12.04
N UNK A 143 5.56 6.81 -12.71
CA UNK A 143 4.62 7.19 -13.66
C UNK A 143 4.51 6.21 -14.78
N UNK A 144 5.43 5.63 -15.03
CA UNK A 144 5.41 4.58 -15.98
C UNK A 144 4.78 3.32 -15.47
N UNK A 145 4.86 3.18 -14.40
CA UNK A 145 4.27 2.09 -13.76
C UNK A 145 2.77 2.25 -13.56
N UNK A 146 2.39 3.34 -13.44
CA UNK A 146 1.03 3.66 -13.35
C UNK A 146 0.33 3.57 -14.68
N ARG A 147 0.95 3.86 -15.67
CA ARG A 147 0.45 3.69 -17.05
C ARG A 147 0.25 2.22 -17.42
N LEU A 148 1.15 1.38 -17.02
CA LEU A 148 1.04 -0.08 -17.29
C LEU A 148 -0.23 -0.66 -16.66
N ARG A 149 -0.57 -0.24 -15.46
CA ARG A 149 -1.81 -0.70 -14.82
C ARG A 149 -3.04 -0.24 -15.60
N GLN A 150 -3.03 1.00 -16.06
CA GLN A 150 -4.13 1.56 -16.86
C GLN A 150 -4.26 0.80 -18.20
N LEU A 151 -3.14 0.51 -18.85
CA LEU A 151 -3.14 -0.25 -20.10
C LEU A 151 -3.64 -1.69 -19.88
N ASN A 152 -3.22 -2.34 -18.79
CA ASN A 152 -3.66 -3.70 -18.46
C ASN A 152 -5.16 -3.77 -18.12
N SER A 153 -5.76 -2.68 -17.66
CA SER A 153 -7.21 -2.64 -17.43
C SER A 153 -8.01 -2.58 -18.76
N TYR A 154 -7.41 -2.00 -19.81
CA TYR A 154 -8.01 -1.99 -21.15
C TYR A 154 -7.75 -3.29 -21.93
N PHE A 155 -6.65 -3.98 -21.63
CA PHE A 155 -6.27 -5.23 -22.31
C PHE A 155 -5.93 -6.29 -21.23
N PRO A 156 -6.95 -6.85 -20.57
CA PRO A 156 -6.69 -7.88 -19.56
C PRO A 156 -5.99 -9.07 -20.20
N SER A 157 -4.87 -9.47 -19.65
CA SER A 157 -4.14 -10.65 -20.14
C SER A 157 -5.04 -11.89 -19.99
N THR A 158 -5.22 -12.62 -21.07
CA THR A 158 -6.04 -13.82 -21.15
C THR A 158 -5.45 -15.02 -20.37
N ASN A 159 -4.38 -14.78 -19.60
CA ASN A 159 -3.60 -15.85 -18.99
C ASN A 159 -3.65 -15.87 -17.45
N ARG A 160 -4.83 -15.59 -16.87
CA ARG A 160 -5.06 -16.02 -15.48
C ARG A 160 -5.57 -17.47 -15.55
N LYS A 161 -4.64 -18.42 -15.59
CA LYS A 161 -4.98 -19.82 -15.45
C LYS A 161 -5.61 -20.03 -14.08
N GLY A 162 -6.91 -20.31 -14.09
CA GLY A 162 -7.57 -20.78 -12.91
C GLY A 162 -6.93 -22.11 -12.50
N THR A 163 -6.32 -22.14 -11.36
CA THR A 163 -6.01 -23.41 -10.72
C THR A 163 -7.30 -23.88 -10.03
N SER A 164 -7.87 -24.91 -10.61
CA SER A 164 -8.95 -25.68 -9.99
C SER A 164 -8.52 -26.28 -8.65
#